data_559cded3a85594c35824a6b64b028f6f
#
_entry.id   559cded3a85594c35824a6b64b028f6f
#
_cell.length_a   1.000
_cell.length_b   1.000
_cell.length_c   1.000
_cell.angle_alpha   90.00
_cell.angle_beta   90.00
_cell.angle_gamma   90.00
#
_symmetry.space_group_name_H-M   'P 1'
#
loop_
_entity.id
_entity.type
_entity.pdbx_description
1 polymer ?
#
loop_
_entity_poly.entity_id
_entity_poly.type
_entity_poly.pdbx_seq_one_letter_code
_entity_poly.pdbx_strand_id
1 'polypeptide(L)'
;NRNIEDIVNQLGVRIDEANTSLQAKATTNDLKSRTVWGVSLFLFFAIISFVVYWLLHRRIAKGYLDVTALKIKADKLNEDILNQFSLDMIEMQKITASLVTLSSIQVAQIENVAPDHSLIKTLADRITFMEMTLYKMDKGVRGYKQLSKSIIQMKDNLKANGYELVDMLGKTYSDGMKVTANFVEDEELKEGEQIITSIIKPQINYRGVMIQSAQITVSQNL
;
A
#
# COMPACT_ATOMS: atom_id res chain seq x y z
N ASN A 1 -74.28 30.00 -70.12
CA ASN A 1 -72.97 30.33 -69.42
C ASN A 1 -73.00 30.18 -67.90
N ARG A 2 -74.16 30.35 -67.23
CA ARG A 2 -74.17 30.17 -65.73
C ARG A 2 -73.80 28.75 -65.22
N ASN A 3 -74.25 27.70 -65.99
CA ASN A 3 -73.94 26.32 -65.60
C ASN A 3 -72.42 25.97 -65.67
N ILE A 4 -71.65 26.62 -66.51
CA ILE A 4 -70.22 26.38 -66.65
C ILE A 4 -69.42 27.09 -65.47
N GLU A 5 -69.86 28.29 -65.12
CA GLU A 5 -69.27 29.05 -63.98
C GLU A 5 -69.49 28.35 -62.65
N ASP A 6 -70.71 27.80 -62.45
CA ASP A 6 -71.01 27.02 -61.23
C ASP A 6 -70.15 25.73 -61.14
N ILE A 7 -69.97 25.05 -62.25
CA ILE A 7 -69.14 23.85 -62.33
C ILE A 7 -67.68 24.19 -62.09
N VAL A 8 -67.15 25.28 -62.62
CA VAL A 8 -65.74 25.72 -62.41
C VAL A 8 -65.51 26.13 -60.95
N ASN A 9 -66.49 26.85 -60.36
CA ASN A 9 -66.41 27.20 -58.95
C ASN A 9 -66.41 25.94 -57.98
N GLN A 10 -67.32 24.99 -58.31
CA GLN A 10 -67.35 23.74 -57.52
C GLN A 10 -66.08 22.88 -57.70
N LEU A 11 -65.52 22.85 -58.91
CA LEU A 11 -64.22 22.18 -59.11
C LEU A 11 -63.12 22.91 -58.38
N GLY A 12 -63.09 24.24 -58.40
CA GLY A 12 -62.09 25.02 -57.64
C GLY A 12 -62.12 24.72 -56.15
N VAL A 13 -63.32 24.73 -55.56
CA VAL A 13 -63.47 24.41 -54.12
C VAL A 13 -63.01 22.95 -53.80
N ARG A 14 -63.37 21.99 -54.67
CA ARG A 14 -62.97 20.59 -54.48
C ARG A 14 -61.44 20.37 -54.63
N ILE A 15 -60.84 21.15 -55.52
CA ILE A 15 -59.37 21.12 -55.67
C ILE A 15 -58.65 21.71 -54.43
N ASP A 16 -59.17 22.81 -53.89
CA ASP A 16 -58.63 23.42 -52.66
C ASP A 16 -58.87 22.55 -51.44
N GLU A 17 -60.02 21.91 -51.31
CA GLU A 17 -60.30 20.93 -50.28
C GLU A 17 -59.40 19.70 -50.42
N ALA A 18 -59.18 19.21 -51.62
CA ALA A 18 -58.21 18.08 -51.83
C ALA A 18 -56.79 18.48 -51.54
N ASN A 19 -56.37 19.69 -51.93
CA ASN A 19 -55.02 20.19 -51.64
C ASN A 19 -54.79 20.41 -50.13
N THR A 20 -55.73 20.96 -49.42
CA THR A 20 -55.63 21.14 -47.97
C THR A 20 -55.63 19.81 -47.22
N SER A 21 -56.43 18.85 -47.66
CA SER A 21 -56.45 17.50 -47.08
C SER A 21 -55.17 16.72 -47.37
N LEU A 22 -54.54 16.90 -48.51
CA LEU A 22 -53.25 16.31 -48.87
C LEU A 22 -52.08 16.94 -48.05
N GLN A 23 -52.10 18.27 -47.92
CA GLN A 23 -51.16 18.98 -47.11
C GLN A 23 -51.23 18.57 -45.60
N ALA A 24 -52.47 18.49 -45.08
CA ALA A 24 -52.67 18.04 -43.69
C ALA A 24 -52.22 16.59 -43.49
N LYS A 25 -52.38 15.71 -44.45
CA LYS A 25 -52.00 14.31 -44.42
C LYS A 25 -50.48 14.15 -44.55
N ALA A 26 -49.85 14.98 -45.38
CA ALA A 26 -48.37 15.00 -45.52
C ALA A 26 -47.72 15.50 -44.24
N THR A 27 -48.19 16.58 -43.65
CA THR A 27 -47.62 17.12 -42.38
C THR A 27 -47.82 16.18 -41.20
N THR A 28 -48.97 15.48 -41.11
CA THR A 28 -49.14 14.48 -39.99
C THR A 28 -48.31 13.24 -40.16
N ASN A 29 -48.01 12.80 -41.36
CA ASN A 29 -47.14 11.68 -41.63
C ASN A 29 -45.64 12.03 -41.30
N ASP A 30 -45.20 13.22 -41.67
CA ASP A 30 -43.87 13.70 -41.37
C ASP A 30 -43.64 13.91 -39.86
N LEU A 31 -44.65 14.45 -39.17
CA LEU A 31 -44.61 14.58 -37.71
C LEU A 31 -44.60 13.23 -37.01
N LYS A 32 -45.39 12.26 -37.43
CA LYS A 32 -45.39 10.91 -36.88
C LYS A 32 -44.04 10.19 -37.12
N SER A 33 -43.47 10.33 -38.31
CA SER A 33 -42.16 9.75 -38.62
C SER A 33 -41.06 10.33 -37.74
N ARG A 34 -41.00 11.66 -37.57
CA ARG A 34 -40.00 12.33 -36.73
C ARG A 34 -40.13 11.96 -35.25
N THR A 35 -41.34 11.87 -34.71
CA THR A 35 -41.55 11.45 -33.31
C THR A 35 -41.20 9.99 -33.09
N VAL A 36 -41.53 9.09 -34.01
CA VAL A 36 -41.14 7.67 -33.91
C VAL A 36 -39.62 7.51 -33.94
N TRP A 37 -38.92 8.22 -34.82
CA TRP A 37 -37.47 8.23 -34.89
C TRP A 37 -36.82 8.80 -33.58
N GLY A 38 -37.37 9.89 -33.04
CA GLY A 38 -36.91 10.50 -31.81
C GLY A 38 -37.07 9.56 -30.60
N VAL A 39 -38.24 8.91 -30.48
CA VAL A 39 -38.50 7.94 -29.39
C VAL A 39 -37.61 6.70 -29.53
N SER A 40 -37.42 6.20 -30.75
CA SER A 40 -36.54 5.05 -31.01
C SER A 40 -35.08 5.37 -30.63
N LEU A 41 -34.58 6.55 -30.98
CA LEU A 41 -33.24 6.99 -30.64
C LEU A 41 -33.05 7.12 -29.11
N PHE A 42 -34.04 7.69 -28.43
CA PHE A 42 -34.04 7.83 -26.99
C PHE A 42 -34.01 6.47 -26.27
N LEU A 43 -34.83 5.51 -26.73
CA LEU A 43 -34.83 4.15 -26.19
C LEU A 43 -33.49 3.45 -26.42
N PHE A 44 -32.85 3.66 -27.57
CA PHE A 44 -31.55 3.10 -27.88
C PHE A 44 -30.47 3.63 -26.92
N PHE A 45 -30.44 4.94 -26.67
CA PHE A 45 -29.50 5.52 -25.70
C PHE A 45 -29.80 5.10 -24.26
N ALA A 46 -31.05 4.94 -23.89
CA ALA A 46 -31.43 4.44 -22.57
C ALA A 46 -30.97 3.02 -22.36
N ILE A 47 -31.07 2.15 -23.34
CA ILE A 47 -30.59 0.76 -23.29
C ILE A 47 -29.05 0.74 -23.17
N ILE A 48 -28.34 1.53 -23.98
CA ILE A 48 -26.85 1.62 -23.87
C ILE A 48 -26.45 2.12 -22.51
N SER A 49 -27.08 3.17 -21.99
CA SER A 49 -26.80 3.72 -20.67
C SER A 49 -27.01 2.68 -19.56
N PHE A 50 -28.09 1.91 -19.66
CA PHE A 50 -28.41 0.83 -18.72
C PHE A 50 -27.36 -0.30 -18.79
N VAL A 51 -26.93 -0.70 -19.97
CA VAL A 51 -25.91 -1.73 -20.16
C VAL A 51 -24.55 -1.27 -19.59
N VAL A 52 -24.15 -0.03 -19.87
CA VAL A 52 -22.92 0.56 -19.35
C VAL A 52 -22.97 0.65 -17.83
N TYR A 53 -24.08 1.14 -17.28
CA TYR A 53 -24.30 1.20 -15.83
C TYR A 53 -24.21 -0.20 -15.19
N TRP A 54 -24.86 -1.19 -15.79
CA TRP A 54 -24.84 -2.57 -15.29
C TRP A 54 -23.44 -3.20 -15.34
N LEU A 55 -22.68 -2.97 -16.42
CA LEU A 55 -21.30 -3.43 -16.56
C LEU A 55 -20.36 -2.77 -15.55
N LEU A 56 -20.49 -1.45 -15.36
CA LEU A 56 -19.72 -0.70 -14.37
C LEU A 56 -20.04 -1.17 -12.95
N HIS A 57 -21.32 -1.31 -12.63
CA HIS A 57 -21.75 -1.79 -11.31
C HIS A 57 -21.21 -3.20 -11.01
N ARG A 58 -21.26 -4.10 -12.00
CA ARG A 58 -20.70 -5.45 -11.87
C ARG A 58 -19.18 -5.46 -11.73
N ARG A 59 -18.47 -4.55 -12.38
CA ARG A 59 -17.00 -4.41 -12.25
C ARG A 59 -16.60 -3.83 -10.90
N ILE A 60 -17.33 -2.82 -10.44
CA ILE A 60 -17.08 -2.19 -9.14
C ILE A 60 -17.35 -3.19 -8.00
N ALA A 61 -18.44 -3.95 -8.07
CA ALA A 61 -18.76 -4.96 -7.05
C ALA A 61 -17.68 -6.06 -6.95
N LYS A 62 -17.08 -6.49 -8.06
CA LYS A 62 -15.96 -7.44 -8.04
C LYS A 62 -14.70 -6.81 -7.47
N GLY A 63 -14.38 -5.56 -7.80
CA GLY A 63 -13.22 -4.85 -7.28
C GLY A 63 -13.28 -4.66 -5.75
N TYR A 64 -14.44 -4.38 -5.19
CA TYR A 64 -14.61 -4.27 -3.73
C TYR A 64 -14.40 -5.60 -3.00
N LEU A 65 -14.83 -6.73 -3.58
CA LEU A 65 -14.62 -8.06 -3.01
C LEU A 65 -13.12 -8.43 -3.01
N ASP A 66 -12.39 -8.11 -4.08
CA ASP A 66 -10.96 -8.38 -4.17
C ASP A 66 -10.14 -7.52 -3.19
N VAL A 67 -10.48 -6.25 -3.04
CA VAL A 67 -9.82 -5.35 -2.06
C VAL A 67 -10.09 -5.79 -0.62
N THR A 68 -11.32 -6.21 -0.32
CA THR A 68 -11.67 -6.71 1.03
C THR A 68 -10.97 -8.03 1.32
N ALA A 69 -10.88 -8.93 0.34
CA ALA A 69 -10.16 -10.20 0.48
C ALA A 69 -8.64 -9.99 0.64
N LEU A 70 -8.06 -9.02 -0.08
CA LEU A 70 -6.66 -8.62 0.08
C LEU A 70 -6.40 -8.01 1.45
N LYS A 71 -7.30 -7.15 1.95
CA LYS A 71 -7.19 -6.57 3.28
C LYS A 71 -7.24 -7.63 4.37
N ILE A 72 -8.19 -8.58 4.29
CA ILE A 72 -8.29 -9.70 5.24
C ILE A 72 -7.04 -10.58 5.18
N LYS A 73 -6.49 -10.84 3.98
CA LYS A 73 -5.22 -11.58 3.84
C LYS A 73 -4.03 -10.82 4.44
N ALA A 74 -3.96 -9.52 4.24
CA ALA A 74 -2.92 -8.67 4.82
C ALA A 74 -3.02 -8.61 6.35
N ASP A 75 -4.23 -8.46 6.90
CA ASP A 75 -4.47 -8.45 8.34
C ASP A 75 -4.10 -9.80 8.98
N LYS A 76 -4.46 -10.92 8.32
CA LYS A 76 -4.09 -12.26 8.77
C LYS A 76 -2.58 -12.50 8.71
N LEU A 77 -1.93 -12.06 7.62
CA LEU A 77 -0.47 -12.15 7.48
C LEU A 77 0.25 -11.33 8.57
N ASN A 78 -0.25 -10.13 8.88
CA ASN A 78 0.26 -9.31 9.96
C ASN A 78 0.06 -9.97 11.33
N GLU A 79 -1.07 -10.63 11.56
CA GLU A 79 -1.34 -11.37 12.80
C GLU A 79 -0.41 -12.59 12.93
N ASP A 80 -0.21 -13.35 11.86
CA ASP A 80 0.70 -14.50 11.85
C ASP A 80 2.17 -14.05 12.07
N ILE A 81 2.60 -12.95 11.46
CA ILE A 81 3.91 -12.34 11.69
C ILE A 81 4.05 -11.90 13.15
N LEU A 82 3.07 -11.21 13.71
CA LEU A 82 3.08 -10.77 15.10
C LEU A 82 3.13 -11.94 16.09
N ASN A 83 2.40 -13.02 15.81
CA ASN A 83 2.40 -14.23 16.63
C ASN A 83 3.78 -14.92 16.56
N GLN A 84 4.38 -15.02 15.39
CA GLN A 84 5.71 -15.59 15.20
C GLN A 84 6.77 -14.73 15.92
N PHE A 85 6.70 -13.40 15.80
CA PHE A 85 7.55 -12.48 16.53
C PHE A 85 7.40 -12.58 18.05
N SER A 86 6.18 -12.78 18.53
CA SER A 86 5.95 -12.92 19.98
C SER A 86 6.57 -14.21 20.54
N LEU A 87 6.54 -15.30 19.78
CA LEU A 87 7.20 -16.56 20.15
C LEU A 87 8.73 -16.42 20.12
N ASP A 88 9.28 -15.85 19.05
CA ASP A 88 10.71 -15.59 18.94
C ASP A 88 11.21 -14.67 20.10
N MET A 89 10.40 -13.70 20.51
CA MET A 89 10.70 -12.80 21.61
C MET A 89 10.74 -13.51 22.97
N ILE A 90 9.80 -14.42 23.21
CA ILE A 90 9.78 -15.22 24.46
C ILE A 90 11.03 -16.10 24.53
N GLU A 91 11.41 -16.70 23.41
CA GLU A 91 12.64 -17.51 23.33
C GLU A 91 13.90 -16.66 23.54
N MET A 92 13.98 -15.48 22.93
CA MET A 92 15.09 -14.55 23.13
C MET A 92 15.17 -13.99 24.55
N GLN A 93 14.04 -13.72 25.22
CA GLN A 93 14.04 -13.36 26.63
C GLN A 93 14.56 -14.48 27.51
N LYS A 94 14.23 -15.74 27.22
CA LYS A 94 14.80 -16.90 27.91
C LYS A 94 16.31 -17.01 27.73
N ILE A 95 16.79 -16.83 26.50
CA ILE A 95 18.24 -16.85 26.20
C ILE A 95 18.94 -15.69 26.92
N THR A 96 18.37 -14.49 26.92
CA THR A 96 18.94 -13.32 27.59
C THR A 96 18.98 -13.52 29.11
N ALA A 97 17.94 -14.09 29.70
CA ALA A 97 17.91 -14.40 31.14
C ALA A 97 18.91 -15.48 31.53
N SER A 98 19.08 -16.52 30.67
CA SER A 98 20.10 -17.56 30.92
C SER A 98 21.54 -17.04 30.75
N LEU A 99 21.76 -16.05 29.86
CA LEU A 99 23.06 -15.37 29.73
C LEU A 99 23.44 -14.56 30.96
N VAL A 100 22.47 -13.85 31.54
CA VAL A 100 22.70 -13.09 32.79
C VAL A 100 23.09 -14.01 33.93
N THR A 101 22.44 -15.18 34.04
CA THR A 101 22.79 -16.20 35.05
C THR A 101 24.15 -16.85 34.78
N LEU A 102 24.49 -17.15 33.53
CA LEU A 102 25.80 -17.71 33.16
C LEU A 102 26.93 -16.71 33.36
N SER A 103 26.74 -15.42 33.04
CA SER A 103 27.74 -14.38 33.22
C SER A 103 28.01 -14.13 34.69
N SER A 104 27.05 -14.27 35.60
CA SER A 104 27.24 -14.13 37.05
C SER A 104 28.01 -15.31 37.67
N ILE A 105 27.96 -16.48 37.05
CA ILE A 105 28.66 -17.70 37.50
C ILE A 105 30.10 -17.73 36.98
N GLN A 106 30.38 -17.20 35.77
CA GLN A 106 31.72 -17.22 35.16
C GLN A 106 32.66 -16.12 35.62
N VAL A 107 32.17 -15.06 36.27
CA VAL A 107 33.04 -13.98 36.81
C VAL A 107 33.97 -14.48 37.94
N ALA A 108 33.76 -15.69 38.49
CA ALA A 108 34.56 -16.23 39.59
C ALA A 108 35.80 -17.04 39.17
N GLN A 109 36.02 -17.37 37.89
CA GLN A 109 37.09 -18.34 37.53
C GLN A 109 37.79 -18.18 36.19
N ILE A 110 37.86 -17.04 35.51
CA ILE A 110 38.70 -16.96 34.29
C ILE A 110 39.42 -15.60 34.20
N GLU A 111 40.62 -15.52 34.73
CA GLU A 111 41.65 -14.59 34.28
C GLU A 111 42.12 -15.04 32.89
N ASN A 112 42.05 -14.12 31.89
CA ASN A 112 42.71 -14.16 30.57
C ASN A 112 42.08 -14.94 29.39
N VAL A 113 40.79 -15.18 29.32
CA VAL A 113 40.18 -15.54 28.02
C VAL A 113 39.42 -14.36 27.48
N ALA A 114 39.75 -13.93 26.24
CA ALA A 114 38.97 -12.89 25.55
C ALA A 114 37.47 -13.34 25.46
N PRO A 115 36.52 -12.47 25.84
CA PRO A 115 35.13 -12.85 25.89
C PRO A 115 34.62 -13.28 24.47
N ASP A 116 33.94 -14.43 24.41
CA ASP A 116 33.29 -14.86 23.19
C ASP A 116 32.01 -14.02 22.96
N HIS A 117 32.01 -13.24 21.90
CA HIS A 117 30.88 -12.37 21.51
C HIS A 117 29.92 -13.00 20.50
N SER A 118 30.11 -14.27 20.11
CA SER A 118 29.38 -14.92 19.02
C SER A 118 27.87 -14.92 19.25
N LEU A 119 27.44 -15.28 20.46
CA LEU A 119 26.04 -15.32 20.84
C LEU A 119 25.41 -13.92 20.82
N ILE A 120 26.13 -12.92 21.33
CA ILE A 120 25.63 -11.52 21.33
C ILE A 120 25.52 -10.98 19.91
N LYS A 121 26.46 -11.32 19.02
CA LYS A 121 26.35 -10.94 17.60
C LYS A 121 25.10 -11.52 16.96
N THR A 122 24.81 -12.80 17.19
CA THR A 122 23.59 -13.46 16.68
C THR A 122 22.33 -12.83 17.25
N LEU A 123 22.31 -12.49 18.54
CA LEU A 123 21.17 -11.82 19.18
C LEU A 123 20.97 -10.41 18.62
N ALA A 124 22.04 -9.66 18.42
CA ALA A 124 22.02 -8.32 17.83
C ALA A 124 21.47 -8.35 16.39
N ASP A 125 21.87 -9.33 15.58
CA ASP A 125 21.34 -9.51 14.21
C ASP A 125 19.81 -9.74 14.24
N ARG A 126 19.31 -10.54 15.21
CA ARG A 126 17.87 -10.77 15.38
C ARG A 126 17.12 -9.53 15.82
N ILE A 127 17.65 -8.78 16.79
CA ILE A 127 17.06 -7.50 17.24
C ILE A 127 16.98 -6.51 16.07
N THR A 128 18.05 -6.40 15.30
CA THR A 128 18.11 -5.51 14.12
C THR A 128 17.09 -5.92 13.03
N PHE A 129 16.95 -7.22 12.79
CA PHE A 129 15.92 -7.72 11.87
C PHE A 129 14.50 -7.32 12.32
N MET A 130 14.20 -7.43 13.62
CA MET A 130 12.92 -7.00 14.17
C MET A 130 12.73 -5.48 14.06
N GLU A 131 13.76 -4.68 14.30
CA GLU A 131 13.71 -3.21 14.12
C GLU A 131 13.41 -2.84 12.68
N MET A 132 14.08 -3.47 11.70
CA MET A 132 13.81 -3.24 10.28
C MET A 132 12.37 -3.60 9.89
N THR A 133 11.85 -4.69 10.45
CA THR A 133 10.46 -5.09 10.20
C THR A 133 9.49 -4.07 10.76
N LEU A 134 9.71 -3.59 11.99
CA LEU A 134 8.91 -2.53 12.59
C LEU A 134 9.01 -1.21 11.82
N TYR A 135 10.19 -0.88 11.32
CA TYR A 135 10.40 0.34 10.54
C TYR A 135 9.53 0.39 9.28
N LYS A 136 9.32 -0.76 8.64
CA LYS A 136 8.48 -0.92 7.44
C LYS A 136 7.00 -1.14 7.75
N MET A 137 6.64 -1.41 9.00
CA MET A 137 5.27 -1.72 9.42
C MET A 137 4.48 -0.44 9.69
N ASP A 138 3.19 -0.45 9.35
CA ASP A 138 2.29 0.64 9.74
C ASP A 138 2.16 0.71 11.28
N LYS A 139 2.39 1.89 11.84
CA LYS A 139 2.34 2.17 13.28
C LYS A 139 0.95 1.97 13.90
N GLY A 140 -0.10 1.95 13.08
CA GLY A 140 -1.49 1.68 13.48
C GLY A 140 -1.80 0.20 13.71
N VAL A 141 -0.91 -0.72 13.32
CA VAL A 141 -1.13 -2.15 13.51
C VAL A 141 -1.20 -2.51 14.99
N ARG A 142 -2.18 -3.34 15.34
CA ARG A 142 -2.35 -3.84 16.72
C ARG A 142 -1.09 -4.61 17.15
N GLY A 143 -0.51 -4.23 18.29
CA GLY A 143 0.70 -4.85 18.82
C GLY A 143 2.01 -4.11 18.44
N TYR A 144 2.02 -3.18 17.48
CA TYR A 144 3.20 -2.40 17.11
C TYR A 144 3.90 -1.77 18.33
N LYS A 145 3.14 -1.10 19.21
CA LYS A 145 3.70 -0.43 20.40
C LYS A 145 4.31 -1.41 21.38
N GLN A 146 3.73 -2.59 21.56
CA GLN A 146 4.25 -3.62 22.47
C GLN A 146 5.56 -4.19 21.92
N LEU A 147 5.59 -4.51 20.61
CA LEU A 147 6.78 -5.03 19.94
C LEU A 147 7.92 -4.02 19.97
N SER A 148 7.64 -2.74 19.66
CA SER A 148 8.61 -1.65 19.76
C SER A 148 9.21 -1.53 21.16
N LYS A 149 8.36 -1.57 22.21
CA LYS A 149 8.81 -1.50 23.60
C LYS A 149 9.71 -2.69 23.96
N SER A 150 9.37 -3.88 23.49
CA SER A 150 10.16 -5.09 23.78
C SER A 150 11.53 -5.05 23.12
N ILE A 151 11.63 -4.54 21.89
CA ILE A 151 12.91 -4.34 21.22
C ILE A 151 13.79 -3.35 22.00
N ILE A 152 13.23 -2.23 22.45
CA ILE A 152 13.93 -1.26 23.29
C ILE A 152 14.46 -1.93 24.56
N GLN A 153 13.62 -2.70 25.26
CA GLN A 153 14.04 -3.43 26.46
C GLN A 153 15.18 -4.42 26.19
N MET A 154 15.16 -5.13 25.06
CA MET A 154 16.26 -6.04 24.69
C MET A 154 17.56 -5.26 24.45
N LYS A 155 17.51 -4.11 23.77
CA LYS A 155 18.68 -3.24 23.59
C LYS A 155 19.20 -2.69 24.91
N ASP A 156 18.31 -2.28 25.82
CA ASP A 156 18.68 -1.81 27.17
C ASP A 156 19.35 -2.93 27.98
N ASN A 157 18.85 -4.16 27.89
CA ASN A 157 19.46 -5.32 28.52
C ASN A 157 20.88 -5.61 27.99
N LEU A 158 21.06 -5.52 26.66
CA LEU A 158 22.41 -5.64 26.08
C LEU A 158 23.32 -4.53 26.57
N LYS A 159 22.83 -3.29 26.63
CA LYS A 159 23.59 -2.13 27.13
C LYS A 159 23.99 -2.27 28.60
N ALA A 160 23.10 -2.79 29.45
CA ALA A 160 23.40 -3.09 30.85
C ALA A 160 24.53 -4.13 31.01
N ASN A 161 24.72 -4.99 30.00
CA ASN A 161 25.80 -5.97 29.93
C ASN A 161 27.07 -5.45 29.19
N GLY A 162 27.11 -4.15 28.89
CA GLY A 162 28.25 -3.50 28.23
C GLY A 162 28.26 -3.59 26.73
N TYR A 163 27.19 -4.07 26.11
CA TYR A 163 27.02 -4.14 24.63
C TYR A 163 26.10 -3.04 24.15
N GLU A 164 26.55 -2.27 23.19
CA GLU A 164 25.78 -1.19 22.58
C GLU A 164 25.52 -1.51 21.10
N LEU A 165 24.25 -1.58 20.71
CA LEU A 165 23.84 -1.59 19.31
C LEU A 165 23.65 -0.16 18.85
N VAL A 166 24.39 0.24 17.81
CA VAL A 166 24.35 1.61 17.32
C VAL A 166 23.12 1.79 16.42
N ASP A 167 22.26 2.74 16.79
CA ASP A 167 21.08 3.09 16.00
C ASP A 167 21.49 3.82 14.72
N MET A 168 21.20 3.24 13.57
CA MET A 168 21.51 3.82 12.25
C MET A 168 20.28 3.90 11.33
N LEU A 169 19.29 3.03 11.54
CA LEU A 169 18.13 2.91 10.66
C LEU A 169 17.33 4.23 10.58
N GLY A 170 17.02 4.67 9.37
CA GLY A 170 16.30 5.92 9.11
C GLY A 170 17.13 7.20 9.33
N LYS A 171 18.43 7.11 9.62
CA LYS A 171 19.32 8.27 9.76
C LYS A 171 20.00 8.61 8.44
N THR A 172 20.39 9.87 8.32
CA THR A 172 21.20 10.34 7.20
C THR A 172 22.57 9.66 7.22
N TYR A 173 23.00 9.17 6.06
CA TYR A 173 24.34 8.65 5.87
C TYR A 173 25.37 9.77 5.84
N SER A 174 26.57 9.48 6.30
CA SER A 174 27.73 10.39 6.22
C SER A 174 28.99 9.59 5.91
N ASP A 175 29.82 10.10 4.99
CA ASP A 175 31.09 9.47 4.56
C ASP A 175 32.08 9.21 5.69
N GLY A 176 31.92 9.86 6.85
CA GLY A 176 32.73 9.62 8.04
C GLY A 176 32.33 8.39 8.87
N MET A 177 31.25 7.71 8.52
CA MET A 177 30.80 6.50 9.24
C MET A 177 31.71 5.31 8.95
N LYS A 178 32.12 4.58 10.00
CA LYS A 178 32.92 3.34 9.87
C LYS A 178 32.02 2.16 9.57
N VAL A 179 31.43 2.12 8.37
CA VAL A 179 30.46 1.11 7.93
C VAL A 179 30.81 0.62 6.53
N THR A 180 30.29 -0.54 6.14
CA THR A 180 30.23 -0.97 4.74
C THR A 180 28.87 -0.60 4.19
N ALA A 181 28.79 0.32 3.24
CA ALA A 181 27.56 0.81 2.67
C ALA A 181 27.36 0.29 1.23
N ASN A 182 26.13 -0.22 0.96
CA ASN A 182 25.63 -0.47 -0.39
C ASN A 182 24.66 0.65 -0.74
N PHE A 183 24.82 1.28 -1.91
CA PHE A 183 23.98 2.38 -2.35
C PHE A 183 22.92 1.87 -3.34
N VAL A 184 21.69 2.36 -3.18
CA VAL A 184 20.54 2.05 -4.04
C VAL A 184 19.87 3.37 -4.41
N GLU A 185 19.53 3.54 -5.68
CA GLU A 185 18.77 4.70 -6.15
C GLU A 185 17.32 4.64 -5.65
N ASP A 186 16.81 5.79 -5.22
CA ASP A 186 15.46 5.97 -4.69
C ASP A 186 14.95 7.37 -5.08
N GLU A 187 14.16 7.41 -6.14
CA GLU A 187 13.59 8.65 -6.70
C GLU A 187 12.56 9.33 -5.77
N GLU A 188 12.10 8.64 -4.70
CA GLU A 188 11.19 9.22 -3.71
C GLU A 188 11.91 10.16 -2.73
N LEU A 189 13.25 10.07 -2.64
CA LEU A 189 14.06 10.96 -1.82
C LEU A 189 14.29 12.30 -2.52
N LYS A 190 14.63 13.33 -1.74
CA LYS A 190 15.05 14.63 -2.30
C LYS A 190 16.43 14.49 -2.93
N GLU A 191 16.66 15.30 -3.96
CA GLU A 191 17.98 15.37 -4.64
C GLU A 191 19.11 15.64 -3.61
N GLY A 192 20.13 14.81 -3.64
CA GLY A 192 21.26 14.84 -2.69
C GLY A 192 20.99 14.24 -1.32
N GLU A 193 19.80 13.69 -1.06
CA GLU A 193 19.48 13.04 0.21
C GLU A 193 19.97 11.59 0.24
N GLN A 194 20.60 11.20 1.35
CA GLN A 194 21.11 9.85 1.57
C GLN A 194 20.63 9.34 2.91
N ILE A 195 19.79 8.28 2.92
CA ILE A 195 19.18 7.71 4.13
C ILE A 195 19.53 6.23 4.25
N ILE A 196 19.86 5.80 5.47
CA ILE A 196 20.10 4.39 5.80
C ILE A 196 18.73 3.69 5.89
N THR A 197 18.38 2.92 4.87
CA THR A 197 17.07 2.25 4.75
C THR A 197 17.09 0.79 5.16
N SER A 198 18.30 0.19 5.27
CA SER A 198 18.43 -1.19 5.73
C SER A 198 19.76 -1.42 6.46
N ILE A 199 19.74 -2.35 7.42
CA ILE A 199 20.92 -2.79 8.15
C ILE A 199 21.07 -4.30 7.94
N ILE A 200 22.11 -4.72 7.23
CA ILE A 200 22.42 -6.12 6.96
C ILE A 200 23.10 -6.76 8.17
N LYS A 201 24.02 -6.00 8.78
CA LYS A 201 24.65 -6.32 10.08
C LYS A 201 24.72 -5.07 10.94
N PRO A 202 24.33 -5.13 12.21
CA PRO A 202 24.44 -3.97 13.11
C PRO A 202 25.90 -3.70 13.54
N GLN A 203 26.18 -2.44 13.82
CA GLN A 203 27.38 -2.12 14.56
C GLN A 203 27.17 -2.45 16.03
N ILE A 204 28.15 -3.18 16.61
CA ILE A 204 28.14 -3.57 18.00
C ILE A 204 29.43 -3.06 18.66
N ASN A 205 29.26 -2.31 19.73
CA ASN A 205 30.34 -1.91 20.60
C ASN A 205 30.28 -2.73 21.93
N TYR A 206 31.39 -3.20 22.42
CA TYR A 206 31.50 -3.79 23.73
C TYR A 206 32.44 -2.94 24.63
N ARG A 207 31.91 -2.39 25.72
CA ARG A 207 32.62 -1.47 26.61
C ARG A 207 33.34 -0.34 25.86
N GLY A 208 32.65 0.23 24.84
CA GLY A 208 33.17 1.33 24.02
C GLY A 208 34.08 0.90 22.86
N VAL A 209 34.44 -0.38 22.74
CA VAL A 209 35.26 -0.91 21.64
C VAL A 209 34.37 -1.57 20.61
N MET A 210 34.52 -1.20 19.32
CA MET A 210 33.77 -1.82 18.23
C MET A 210 34.22 -3.27 18.02
N ILE A 211 33.32 -4.22 18.22
CA ILE A 211 33.52 -5.66 17.98
C ILE A 211 32.89 -6.17 16.69
N GLN A 212 31.99 -5.37 16.08
CA GLN A 212 31.40 -5.62 14.79
C GLN A 212 31.08 -4.28 14.10
N SER A 213 31.54 -4.10 12.85
CA SER A 213 31.18 -2.94 12.02
C SER A 213 29.82 -3.17 11.34
N ALA A 214 29.08 -2.09 11.10
CA ALA A 214 27.81 -2.20 10.39
C ALA A 214 28.01 -2.49 8.90
N GLN A 215 27.08 -3.27 8.34
CA GLN A 215 26.83 -3.37 6.90
C GLN A 215 25.42 -2.84 6.64
N ILE A 216 25.31 -1.81 5.81
CA ILE A 216 24.07 -1.05 5.62
C ILE A 216 23.73 -0.91 4.15
N THR A 217 22.46 -0.62 3.87
CA THR A 217 22.00 -0.12 2.57
C THR A 217 21.58 1.33 2.75
N VAL A 218 22.08 2.17 1.86
CA VAL A 218 21.76 3.60 1.80
C VAL A 218 20.93 3.85 0.54
N SER A 219 19.72 4.34 0.71
CA SER A 219 18.92 4.87 -0.39
C SER A 219 19.37 6.31 -0.66
N GLN A 220 19.57 6.64 -1.92
CA GLN A 220 20.02 7.97 -2.35
C GLN A 220 19.29 8.42 -3.60
N ASN A 221 19.15 9.75 -3.76
CA ASN A 221 18.74 10.41 -4.99
C ASN A 221 19.86 11.40 -5.39
N LEU A 222 20.59 11.08 -6.47
CA LEU A 222 21.74 11.86 -6.96
C LEU A 222 21.34 12.74 -8.13
#